data_af10ae01d173ee3dfd4707d7423f3e43
#
_entry.id   af10ae01d173ee3dfd4707d7423f3e43
#
_cell.length_a   1.000
_cell.length_b   1.000
_cell.length_c   1.000
_cell.angle_alpha   90.00
_cell.angle_beta   90.00
_cell.angle_gamma   90.00
#
_symmetry.space_group_name_H-M   'P 1'
#
loop_
_entity.id
_entity.type
_entity.pdbx_description
1 polymer ?
#
loop_
_entity_poly.entity_id
_entity_poly.type
_entity_poly.pdbx_seq_one_letter_code
_entity_poly.pdbx_strand_id
1 'polypeptide(L)'
;MEEKNEIRIERQNDISILHIQGDITAKSEPHINGAYKELNDQGPTLKILIQFEEDAYINSGGIAVLIQILAQTQKNNQQIGITGLSEHFKKIFRMVGITKFANIYDDHGEALQSLS
;
A
#
# COMPACT_ATOMS: atom_id res chain seq x y z
N MET A 1 -18.33 -12.51 11.74
CA MET A 1 -18.41 -11.67 10.56
C MET A 1 -17.07 -11.58 9.91
N GLU A 2 -16.98 -11.88 8.62
CA GLU A 2 -15.71 -11.79 7.93
C GLU A 2 -15.39 -10.34 7.63
N GLU A 3 -14.18 -9.94 8.00
CA GLU A 3 -13.66 -8.65 7.59
C GLU A 3 -13.25 -8.73 6.14
N LYS A 4 -13.80 -7.85 5.33
CA LYS A 4 -13.42 -7.76 3.92
C LYS A 4 -12.75 -6.43 3.68
N ASN A 5 -11.60 -6.49 3.04
CA ASN A 5 -11.00 -5.28 2.51
C ASN A 5 -11.67 -4.97 1.18
N GLU A 6 -12.02 -3.72 0.97
CA GLU A 6 -12.41 -3.24 -0.33
C GLU A 6 -11.23 -2.49 -0.90
N ILE A 7 -10.79 -2.89 -2.08
CA ILE A 7 -9.63 -2.29 -2.72
C ILE A 7 -10.06 -1.75 -4.07
N ARG A 8 -9.83 -0.46 -4.28
CA ARG A 8 -10.14 0.21 -5.53
C ARG A 8 -8.84 0.64 -6.18
N ILE A 9 -8.69 0.34 -7.45
CA ILE A 9 -7.54 0.74 -8.25
C ILE A 9 -7.92 1.99 -9.03
N GLU A 10 -7.11 3.03 -8.91
CA GLU A 10 -7.31 4.27 -9.65
C GLU A 10 -5.99 4.60 -10.35
N ARG A 11 -6.07 5.09 -11.58
CA ARG A 11 -4.89 5.59 -12.28
C ARG A 11 -4.98 7.09 -12.42
N GLN A 12 -3.90 7.77 -12.03
CA GLN A 12 -3.78 9.21 -12.16
C GLN A 12 -2.42 9.50 -12.78
N ASN A 13 -2.44 9.94 -14.04
CA ASN A 13 -1.24 10.08 -14.87
C ASN A 13 -0.54 8.72 -14.97
N ASP A 14 0.72 8.60 -14.60
CA ASP A 14 1.46 7.35 -14.62
C ASP A 14 1.52 6.67 -13.25
N ILE A 15 0.71 7.12 -12.30
CA ILE A 15 0.67 6.58 -10.94
C ILE A 15 -0.56 5.70 -10.79
N SER A 16 -0.36 4.47 -10.30
CA SER A 16 -1.46 3.58 -9.93
C SER A 16 -1.70 3.69 -8.44
N ILE A 17 -2.94 3.96 -8.06
CA ILE A 17 -3.31 4.17 -6.66
C ILE A 17 -4.14 2.99 -6.19
N LEU A 18 -3.72 2.36 -5.10
CA LEU A 18 -4.49 1.32 -4.43
C LEU A 18 -5.15 1.95 -3.20
N HIS A 19 -6.47 2.15 -3.29
CA HIS A 19 -7.26 2.60 -2.14
C HIS A 19 -7.71 1.38 -1.36
N ILE A 20 -7.21 1.21 -0.14
CA ILE A 20 -7.52 0.04 0.68
C ILE A 20 -8.40 0.47 1.84
N GLN A 21 -9.61 -0.08 1.91
CA GLN A 21 -10.53 0.14 3.02
C GLN A 21 -10.49 -1.04 3.98
N GLY A 22 -10.67 -0.75 5.25
CA GLY A 22 -10.78 -1.76 6.27
C GLY A 22 -9.45 -2.08 6.94
N ASP A 23 -9.53 -2.91 7.96
CA ASP A 23 -8.35 -3.30 8.75
C ASP A 23 -7.48 -4.28 7.96
N ILE A 24 -6.19 -4.22 8.20
CA ILE A 24 -5.23 -5.05 7.48
C ILE A 24 -4.72 -6.13 8.43
N THR A 25 -5.02 -7.37 8.07
CA THR A 25 -4.65 -8.56 8.85
C THR A 25 -4.08 -9.61 7.90
N ALA A 26 -3.71 -10.78 8.44
CA ALA A 26 -3.28 -11.89 7.60
C ALA A 26 -4.37 -12.30 6.60
N LYS A 27 -5.64 -12.10 6.93
CA LYS A 27 -6.77 -12.40 6.05
C LYS A 27 -6.86 -11.44 4.85
N SER A 28 -6.15 -10.34 4.91
CA SER A 28 -6.11 -9.37 3.80
C SER A 28 -5.22 -9.85 2.64
N GLU A 29 -4.41 -10.88 2.85
CA GLU A 29 -3.43 -11.33 1.86
C GLU A 29 -4.04 -11.59 0.48
N PRO A 30 -5.11 -12.41 0.33
CA PRO A 30 -5.64 -12.65 -1.01
C PRO A 30 -6.20 -11.41 -1.68
N HIS A 31 -6.75 -10.48 -0.91
CA HIS A 31 -7.31 -9.24 -1.46
C HIS A 31 -6.20 -8.32 -1.96
N ILE A 32 -5.16 -8.15 -1.16
CA ILE A 32 -4.04 -7.27 -1.50
C ILE A 32 -3.22 -7.87 -2.64
N ASN A 33 -2.92 -9.17 -2.57
CA ASN A 33 -2.19 -9.85 -3.64
C ASN A 33 -2.97 -9.82 -4.96
N GLY A 34 -4.28 -10.04 -4.89
CA GLY A 34 -5.15 -9.98 -6.06
C GLY A 34 -5.17 -8.60 -6.71
N ALA A 35 -5.24 -7.55 -5.90
CA ALA A 35 -5.23 -6.18 -6.39
C ALA A 35 -3.88 -5.82 -7.01
N TYR A 36 -2.79 -6.23 -6.40
CA TYR A 36 -1.46 -6.00 -6.93
C TYR A 36 -1.28 -6.70 -8.28
N LYS A 37 -1.75 -7.95 -8.39
CA LYS A 37 -1.70 -8.69 -9.64
C LYS A 37 -2.53 -8.01 -10.72
N GLU A 38 -3.76 -7.61 -10.37
CA GLU A 38 -4.65 -6.92 -11.31
C GLU A 38 -4.03 -5.62 -11.84
N LEU A 39 -3.42 -4.86 -10.94
CA LEU A 39 -2.76 -3.61 -11.26
C LEU A 39 -1.63 -3.83 -12.30
N ASN A 40 -0.83 -4.87 -12.11
CA ASN A 40 0.26 -5.19 -13.03
C ASN A 40 -0.24 -5.77 -14.35
N ASP A 41 -1.36 -6.50 -14.32
CA ASP A 41 -1.97 -7.06 -15.54
C ASP A 41 -2.56 -5.99 -16.44
N GLN A 42 -2.90 -4.81 -15.90
CA GLN A 42 -3.46 -3.70 -16.67
C GLN A 42 -2.41 -2.96 -17.52
N GLY A 43 -1.15 -3.30 -17.36
CA GLY A 43 -0.06 -2.71 -18.12
C GLY A 43 1.14 -2.38 -17.25
N PRO A 44 2.24 -1.89 -17.86
CA PRO A 44 3.43 -1.54 -17.09
C PRO A 44 3.12 -0.51 -16.02
N THR A 45 3.52 -0.81 -14.79
CA THR A 45 3.32 0.09 -13.65
C THR A 45 4.65 0.26 -12.94
N LEU A 46 5.15 1.50 -12.90
CA LEU A 46 6.41 1.82 -12.25
C LEU A 46 6.22 2.61 -10.97
N LYS A 47 5.05 3.21 -10.78
CA LYS A 47 4.77 4.05 -9.63
C LYS A 47 3.44 3.65 -9.01
N ILE A 48 3.47 3.33 -7.73
CA ILE A 48 2.29 2.86 -6.99
C ILE A 48 2.15 3.67 -5.71
N LEU A 49 0.94 4.16 -5.46
CA LEU A 49 0.60 4.80 -4.19
C LEU A 49 -0.40 3.91 -3.48
N ILE A 50 -0.05 3.47 -2.27
CA ILE A 50 -0.97 2.72 -1.42
C ILE A 50 -1.59 3.69 -0.43
N GLN A 51 -2.91 3.80 -0.46
CA GLN A 51 -3.63 4.70 0.41
C GLN A 51 -4.52 3.91 1.35
N PHE A 52 -4.26 4.04 2.64
CA PHE A 52 -5.05 3.42 3.70
C PHE A 52 -6.08 4.41 4.24
N GLU A 53 -7.12 3.88 4.89
CA GLU A 53 -8.01 4.72 5.68
C GLU A 53 -7.30 5.14 6.97
N GLU A 54 -7.49 6.39 7.37
CA GLU A 54 -6.77 6.97 8.51
C GLU A 54 -7.00 6.21 9.81
N ASP A 55 -8.18 5.63 9.98
CA ASP A 55 -8.54 4.88 11.19
C ASP A 55 -8.33 3.36 11.03
N ALA A 56 -7.73 2.91 9.94
CA ALA A 56 -7.50 1.49 9.73
C ALA A 56 -6.51 0.94 10.75
N TYR A 57 -6.85 -0.22 11.31
CA TYR A 57 -5.98 -0.95 12.21
C TYR A 57 -5.17 -1.99 11.43
N ILE A 58 -3.87 -2.08 11.72
CA ILE A 58 -2.98 -3.01 11.03
C ILE A 58 -2.31 -3.87 12.08
N ASN A 59 -2.58 -5.17 12.09
CA ASN A 59 -1.94 -6.06 13.04
C ASN A 59 -0.65 -6.65 12.46
N SER A 60 0.05 -7.47 13.24
CA SER A 60 1.33 -8.05 12.82
C SER A 60 1.19 -8.91 11.56
N GLY A 61 0.08 -9.63 11.41
CA GLY A 61 -0.19 -10.41 10.20
C GLY A 61 -0.37 -9.51 8.99
N GLY A 62 -1.02 -8.36 9.16
CA GLY A 62 -1.17 -7.37 8.11
C GLY A 62 0.16 -6.75 7.70
N ILE A 63 1.00 -6.45 8.67
CA ILE A 63 2.34 -5.93 8.39
C ILE A 63 3.14 -6.94 7.56
N ALA A 64 3.05 -8.23 7.90
CA ALA A 64 3.75 -9.28 7.14
C ALA A 64 3.26 -9.33 5.69
N VAL A 65 1.96 -9.21 5.47
CA VAL A 65 1.38 -9.17 4.11
C VAL A 65 1.94 -7.99 3.32
N LEU A 66 1.99 -6.83 3.93
CA LEU A 66 2.50 -5.62 3.27
C LEU A 66 3.98 -5.75 2.94
N ILE A 67 4.78 -6.31 3.85
CA ILE A 67 6.20 -6.52 3.59
C ILE A 67 6.42 -7.45 2.39
N GLN A 68 5.62 -8.51 2.27
CA GLN A 68 5.70 -9.42 1.14
C GLN A 68 5.43 -8.72 -0.19
N ILE A 69 4.38 -7.90 -0.22
CA ILE A 69 4.03 -7.12 -1.42
C ILE A 69 5.14 -6.12 -1.75
N LEU A 70 5.65 -5.42 -0.76
CA LEU A 70 6.70 -4.43 -0.98
C LEU A 70 8.00 -5.06 -1.46
N ALA A 71 8.31 -6.27 -1.02
CA ALA A 71 9.46 -7.00 -1.54
C ALA A 71 9.29 -7.32 -3.03
N GLN A 72 8.08 -7.66 -3.46
CA GLN A 72 7.80 -7.89 -4.88
C GLN A 72 7.91 -6.60 -5.69
N THR A 73 7.43 -5.48 -5.16
CA THR A 73 7.56 -4.20 -5.86
C THR A 73 9.01 -3.84 -6.06
N GLN A 74 9.86 -4.14 -5.10
CA GLN A 74 11.30 -3.89 -5.23
C GLN A 74 11.93 -4.74 -6.34
N LYS A 75 11.55 -6.01 -6.42
CA LYS A 75 12.00 -6.88 -7.51
C LYS A 75 11.58 -6.37 -8.88
N ASN A 76 10.41 -5.76 -8.95
CA ASN A 76 9.85 -5.25 -10.20
C ASN A 76 10.27 -3.80 -10.49
N ASN A 77 11.18 -3.24 -9.69
CA ASN A 77 11.69 -1.88 -9.83
C ASN A 77 10.58 -0.83 -9.79
N GLN A 78 9.58 -1.07 -8.94
CA GLN A 78 8.46 -0.15 -8.77
C GLN A 78 8.72 0.80 -7.60
N GLN A 79 8.37 2.06 -7.79
CA GLN A 79 8.46 3.09 -6.76
C GLN A 79 7.15 3.13 -5.98
N ILE A 80 7.23 3.05 -4.65
CA ILE A 80 6.05 2.92 -3.80
C ILE A 80 5.97 4.09 -2.82
N GLY A 81 4.77 4.70 -2.76
CA GLY A 81 4.42 5.64 -1.70
C GLY A 81 3.29 5.09 -0.86
N ILE A 82 3.23 5.51 0.40
CA ILE A 82 2.18 5.10 1.34
C ILE A 82 1.60 6.35 1.98
N THR A 83 0.27 6.45 2.02
CA THR A 83 -0.45 7.53 2.70
C THR A 83 -1.60 6.97 3.53
N GLY A 84 -2.16 7.80 4.39
CA GLY A 84 -3.35 7.47 5.17
C GLY A 84 -3.09 6.78 6.49
N LEU A 85 -1.82 6.61 6.85
CA LEU A 85 -1.48 6.00 8.14
C LEU A 85 -1.65 7.00 9.29
N SER A 86 -2.15 6.50 10.44
CA SER A 86 -2.11 7.28 11.67
C SER A 86 -0.65 7.49 12.10
N GLU A 87 -0.43 8.45 12.99
CA GLU A 87 0.92 8.68 13.53
C GLU A 87 1.48 7.43 14.21
N HIS A 88 0.60 6.68 14.90
CA HIS A 88 0.97 5.42 15.54
C HIS A 88 1.53 4.42 14.52
N PHE A 89 0.83 4.21 13.40
CA PHE A 89 1.27 3.24 12.40
C PHE A 89 2.44 3.75 11.56
N LYS A 90 2.58 5.04 11.39
CA LYS A 90 3.79 5.58 10.77
C LYS A 90 5.04 5.17 11.56
N LYS A 91 4.96 5.28 12.90
CA LYS A 91 6.07 4.87 13.76
C LYS A 91 6.36 3.38 13.65
N ILE A 92 5.30 2.54 13.68
CA ILE A 92 5.45 1.11 13.57
C ILE A 92 6.09 0.74 12.23
N PHE A 93 5.62 1.34 11.14
CA PHE A 93 6.14 1.05 9.80
C PHE A 93 7.63 1.41 9.70
N ARG A 94 8.04 2.52 10.30
CA ARG A 94 9.46 2.89 10.33
C ARG A 94 10.26 1.90 11.15
N MET A 95 9.74 1.46 12.29
CA MET A 95 10.43 0.53 13.19
C MET A 95 10.64 -0.84 12.55
N VAL A 96 9.66 -1.33 11.79
CA VAL A 96 9.78 -2.64 11.13
C VAL A 96 10.52 -2.56 9.79
N GLY A 97 10.95 -1.38 9.37
CA GLY A 97 11.80 -1.24 8.20
C GLY A 97 11.07 -1.14 6.87
N ILE A 98 9.79 -0.83 6.87
CA ILE A 98 9.03 -0.66 5.62
C ILE A 98 9.60 0.48 4.78
N THR A 99 10.22 1.47 5.41
CA THR A 99 10.81 2.60 4.70
C THR A 99 11.98 2.21 3.79
N LYS A 100 12.49 0.99 3.91
CA LYS A 100 13.46 0.46 2.96
C LYS A 100 12.86 0.18 1.59
N PHE A 101 11.55 -0.02 1.53
CA PHE A 101 10.85 -0.39 0.30
C PHE A 101 9.95 0.74 -0.23
N ALA A 102 9.47 1.62 0.65
CA ALA A 102 8.44 2.61 0.31
C ALA A 102 8.66 3.88 1.10
N ASN A 103 8.21 5.00 0.54
CA ASN A 103 8.21 6.27 1.26
C ASN A 103 6.84 6.51 1.87
N ILE A 104 6.82 7.00 3.11
CA ILE A 104 5.60 7.31 3.83
C ILE A 104 5.37 8.81 3.75
N TYR A 105 4.18 9.20 3.30
CA TYR A 105 3.81 10.61 3.14
C TYR A 105 2.67 10.97 4.08
N ASP A 106 2.61 12.24 4.49
CA ASP A 106 1.59 12.71 5.41
C ASP A 106 0.25 12.94 4.72
N ASP A 107 0.27 13.28 3.44
CA ASP A 107 -0.97 13.47 2.69
C ASP A 107 -0.86 12.98 1.25
N HIS A 108 -2.02 12.80 0.65
CA HIS A 108 -2.18 12.25 -0.69
C HIS A 108 -1.53 13.15 -1.76
N GLY A 109 -1.74 14.48 -1.64
CA GLY A 109 -1.18 15.43 -2.59
C GLY A 109 0.34 15.43 -2.61
N GLU A 110 0.96 15.36 -1.42
CA GLU A 110 2.41 15.28 -1.29
C GLU A 110 2.94 14.02 -1.94
N ALA A 111 2.25 12.88 -1.71
CA ALA A 111 2.64 11.60 -2.30
C ALA A 111 2.59 11.64 -3.82
N LEU A 112 1.51 12.17 -4.38
CA LEU A 112 1.37 12.27 -5.84
C LEU A 112 2.45 13.15 -6.44
N GLN A 113 2.77 14.26 -5.79
CA GLN A 113 3.80 15.18 -6.25
C GLN A 113 5.18 14.51 -6.24
N SER A 114 5.48 13.75 -5.18
CA SER A 114 6.76 13.05 -5.05
C SER A 114 6.93 11.93 -6.06
N LEU A 115 5.82 11.25 -6.41
CA LEU A 115 5.85 10.13 -7.34
C LEU A 115 5.84 10.57 -8.81
N SER A 116 5.40 11.80 -9.07
CA SER A 116 5.32 12.28 -10.46
C SER A 116 6.66 12.70 -11.06
#